data_aa40b080eb857dcfc6fcd9359da87c29
#
_entry.id   aa40b080eb857dcfc6fcd9359da87c29
#
_cell.length_a   1.000
_cell.length_b   1.000
_cell.length_c   1.000
_cell.angle_alpha   90.00
_cell.angle_beta   90.00
_cell.angle_gamma   90.00
#
_symmetry.space_group_name_H-M   'P 1'
#
loop_
_entity.id
_entity.type
_entity.pdbx_description
1 polymer ?
#
loop_
_entity_poly.entity_id
_entity_poly.type
_entity_poly.pdbx_seq_one_letter_code
_entity_poly.pdbx_strand_id
1 'polypeptide(L)'
;MMFGGKTVEHEVSVISGIQALMAMDTEKYEVIPVYLTKDNDMYTGSDVGDIKAYRDIPGLLKKSQRVIMVNEGGRVQLVQYPHKAFGGMKPIDIDIAFPVVHGTNVEDGALQGYLKTIGVPFVGPDVTSSAISMDKYITKAVLKEAGVPVLDAKVYTMADYEDVEGTADDIEKTFGYPVIIKPVNLGSSVGIGVAKNRDELIDAIDDAFRYAARVMAEHAISKLREINCSVLGDENEALASECEEPLTSGEILSYEDKYVNGGGKKGGAKGAPGSKGAGMANLSRKIPAELSPEKREEIRELAVKSFKALGCCGVSRIDFMIDEEEDKLYFNEINPIPGSLSFYLWEPVGVPYKELLDRMIQLAMKRARLEDSLTFTFDTNILKTANLG
;
A
#
# COMPACT_ATOMS: atom_id res chain seq x y z
N MET A 1 -7.46 3.77 14.40
CA MET A 1 -6.54 3.05 13.50
C MET A 1 -7.30 1.93 12.82
N MET A 2 -7.28 1.87 11.49
CA MET A 2 -8.08 0.94 10.66
C MET A 2 -7.15 -0.06 9.98
N PHE A 3 -7.50 -1.35 10.00
CA PHE A 3 -6.70 -2.41 9.37
C PHE A 3 -7.55 -3.63 9.02
N GLY A 4 -7.07 -4.51 8.15
CA GLY A 4 -7.81 -5.62 7.55
C GLY A 4 -8.34 -5.27 6.17
N GLY A 5 -9.61 -5.62 5.88
CA GLY A 5 -10.32 -5.29 4.64
C GLY A 5 -10.46 -6.46 3.66
N LYS A 6 -11.24 -6.24 2.60
CA LYS A 6 -11.51 -7.22 1.54
C LYS A 6 -10.39 -7.24 0.51
N THR A 7 -9.28 -7.85 0.88
CA THR A 7 -8.06 -7.90 0.07
C THR A 7 -7.33 -9.23 0.27
N VAL A 8 -6.49 -9.62 -0.69
CA VAL A 8 -5.59 -10.79 -0.56
C VAL A 8 -4.51 -10.58 0.51
N GLU A 9 -4.23 -9.32 0.89
CA GLU A 9 -3.24 -8.93 1.89
C GLU A 9 -3.87 -8.63 3.26
N HIS A 10 -5.08 -9.16 3.51
CA HIS A 10 -5.85 -8.94 4.74
C HIS A 10 -5.04 -9.21 6.04
N GLU A 11 -4.40 -10.35 6.12
CA GLU A 11 -3.62 -10.77 7.29
C GLU A 11 -2.38 -9.88 7.50
N VAL A 12 -1.74 -9.45 6.41
CA VAL A 12 -0.61 -8.51 6.44
C VAL A 12 -1.06 -7.16 7.00
N SER A 13 -2.24 -6.69 6.58
CA SER A 13 -2.85 -5.46 7.09
C SER A 13 -3.13 -5.55 8.60
N VAL A 14 -3.65 -6.68 9.08
CA VAL A 14 -3.88 -6.91 10.52
C VAL A 14 -2.56 -6.85 11.30
N ILE A 15 -1.52 -7.52 10.82
CA ILE A 15 -0.19 -7.52 11.46
C ILE A 15 0.39 -6.11 11.50
N SER A 16 0.41 -5.42 10.36
CA SER A 16 0.95 -4.05 10.24
C SER A 16 0.17 -3.07 11.13
N GLY A 17 -1.17 -3.18 11.15
CA GLY A 17 -2.03 -2.32 11.95
C GLY A 17 -1.82 -2.50 13.45
N ILE A 18 -1.67 -3.73 13.92
CA ILE A 18 -1.40 -4.01 15.33
C ILE A 18 0.02 -3.57 15.71
N GLN A 19 1.01 -3.75 14.84
CA GLN A 19 2.36 -3.22 15.09
C GLN A 19 2.35 -1.69 15.23
N ALA A 20 1.64 -0.99 14.34
CA ALA A 20 1.48 0.45 14.42
C ALA A 20 0.72 0.87 15.69
N LEU A 21 -0.36 0.16 16.04
CA LEU A 21 -1.13 0.40 17.27
C LEU A 21 -0.24 0.33 18.51
N MET A 22 0.64 -0.68 18.59
CA MET A 22 1.56 -0.87 19.72
C MET A 22 2.67 0.20 19.79
N ALA A 23 3.01 0.84 18.65
CA ALA A 23 4.04 1.86 18.58
C ALA A 23 3.49 3.30 18.76
N MET A 24 2.17 3.48 18.79
CA MET A 24 1.55 4.79 18.95
C MET A 24 1.90 5.47 20.26
N ASP A 25 1.99 6.80 20.21
CA ASP A 25 2.15 7.63 21.40
C ASP A 25 0.84 7.79 22.16
N THR A 26 0.60 6.92 23.14
CA THR A 26 -0.62 6.95 23.97
C THR A 26 -0.67 8.12 24.97
N GLU A 27 0.39 8.91 25.10
CA GLU A 27 0.36 10.16 25.86
C GLU A 27 -0.23 11.32 25.02
N LYS A 28 -0.11 11.22 23.70
CA LYS A 28 -0.65 12.21 22.73
C LYS A 28 -1.99 11.81 22.14
N TYR A 29 -2.21 10.51 21.94
CA TYR A 29 -3.33 10.00 21.13
C TYR A 29 -4.14 8.94 21.88
N GLU A 30 -5.44 9.09 21.90
CA GLU A 30 -6.36 8.01 22.21
C GLU A 30 -6.61 7.21 20.94
N VAL A 31 -6.13 5.96 20.91
CA VAL A 31 -6.16 5.14 19.70
C VAL A 31 -7.29 4.12 19.76
N ILE A 32 -8.26 4.25 18.88
CA ILE A 32 -9.37 3.32 18.73
C ILE A 32 -9.05 2.33 17.61
N PRO A 33 -8.82 1.03 17.89
CA PRO A 33 -8.61 0.02 16.86
C PRO A 33 -9.93 -0.27 16.14
N VAL A 34 -9.89 -0.29 14.81
CA VAL A 34 -11.04 -0.63 13.95
C VAL A 34 -10.60 -1.72 12.97
N TYR A 35 -11.14 -2.91 13.16
CA TYR A 35 -10.91 -4.04 12.28
C TYR A 35 -11.93 -4.05 11.15
N LEU A 36 -11.43 -4.09 9.93
CA LEU A 36 -12.21 -4.29 8.69
C LEU A 36 -12.21 -5.79 8.36
N THR A 37 -13.36 -6.43 8.37
CA THR A 37 -13.48 -7.84 7.98
C THR A 37 -13.27 -8.03 6.47
N LYS A 38 -13.20 -9.29 6.02
CA LYS A 38 -13.16 -9.63 4.58
C LYS A 38 -14.46 -9.26 3.83
N ASP A 39 -15.52 -8.90 4.56
CA ASP A 39 -16.77 -8.38 4.02
C ASP A 39 -16.88 -6.84 4.17
N ASN A 40 -15.79 -6.18 4.60
CA ASN A 40 -15.70 -4.73 4.89
C ASN A 40 -16.61 -4.25 6.05
N ASP A 41 -17.11 -5.15 6.90
CA ASP A 41 -17.73 -4.76 8.16
C ASP A 41 -16.66 -4.22 9.14
N MET A 42 -17.01 -3.18 9.87
CA MET A 42 -16.14 -2.55 10.87
C MET A 42 -16.44 -3.06 12.27
N TYR A 43 -15.41 -3.45 13.01
CA TYR A 43 -15.50 -3.86 14.41
C TYR A 43 -14.47 -3.14 15.28
N THR A 44 -14.88 -2.78 16.50
CA THR A 44 -14.00 -2.21 17.53
C THR A 44 -14.18 -2.92 18.86
N GLY A 45 -13.23 -2.78 19.75
CA GLY A 45 -13.22 -3.39 21.08
C GLY A 45 -11.82 -3.66 21.59
N SER A 46 -11.68 -4.02 22.88
CA SER A 46 -10.38 -4.26 23.52
C SER A 46 -9.56 -5.35 22.83
N ASP A 47 -10.24 -6.44 22.42
CA ASP A 47 -9.58 -7.60 21.82
C ASP A 47 -9.14 -7.37 20.37
N VAL A 48 -9.68 -6.31 19.71
CA VAL A 48 -9.33 -5.95 18.32
C VAL A 48 -7.86 -5.54 18.20
N GLY A 49 -7.27 -5.00 19.25
CA GLY A 49 -5.83 -4.66 19.29
C GLY A 49 -4.91 -5.83 19.67
N ASP A 50 -5.42 -7.01 19.96
CA ASP A 50 -4.61 -8.19 20.31
C ASP A 50 -4.47 -9.15 19.13
N ILE A 51 -3.26 -9.28 18.59
CA ILE A 51 -2.95 -10.19 17.46
C ILE A 51 -3.36 -11.64 17.75
N LYS A 52 -3.36 -12.08 19.02
CA LYS A 52 -3.71 -13.45 19.39
C LYS A 52 -5.20 -13.73 19.19
N ALA A 53 -6.05 -12.71 19.29
CA ALA A 53 -7.49 -12.85 19.11
C ALA A 53 -7.86 -13.24 17.66
N TYR A 54 -7.01 -12.94 16.69
CA TYR A 54 -7.22 -13.27 15.26
C TYR A 54 -7.02 -14.75 14.93
N ARG A 55 -6.63 -15.59 15.91
CA ARG A 55 -6.63 -17.05 15.77
C ARG A 55 -8.05 -17.63 15.77
N ASP A 56 -9.01 -16.92 16.34
CA ASP A 56 -10.43 -17.26 16.37
C ASP A 56 -11.25 -16.01 15.98
N ILE A 57 -11.34 -15.70 14.69
CA ILE A 57 -12.08 -14.55 14.18
C ILE A 57 -13.56 -14.59 14.60
N PRO A 58 -14.31 -15.71 14.50
CA PRO A 58 -15.68 -15.77 15.01
C PRO A 58 -15.81 -15.43 16.49
N GLY A 59 -14.87 -15.88 17.33
CA GLY A 59 -14.81 -15.55 18.74
C GLY A 59 -14.50 -14.07 18.99
N LEU A 60 -13.56 -13.49 18.24
CA LEU A 60 -13.23 -12.07 18.28
C LEU A 60 -14.46 -11.22 17.95
N LEU A 61 -15.14 -11.50 16.83
CA LEU A 61 -16.31 -10.71 16.39
C LEU A 61 -17.47 -10.77 17.39
N LYS A 62 -17.68 -11.90 18.07
CA LYS A 62 -18.72 -12.03 19.11
C LYS A 62 -18.45 -11.14 20.32
N LYS A 63 -17.20 -10.87 20.65
CA LYS A 63 -16.77 -10.02 21.78
C LYS A 63 -16.64 -8.56 21.40
N SER A 64 -16.51 -8.26 20.11
CA SER A 64 -16.34 -6.91 19.57
C SER A 64 -17.68 -6.24 19.27
N GLN A 65 -17.65 -4.92 19.10
CA GLN A 65 -18.81 -4.14 18.68
C GLN A 65 -18.72 -3.87 17.18
N ARG A 66 -19.74 -4.29 16.42
CA ARG A 66 -19.87 -3.85 15.03
C ARG A 66 -20.23 -2.37 15.02
N VAL A 67 -19.54 -1.59 14.20
CA VAL A 67 -19.66 -0.12 14.14
C VAL A 67 -19.74 0.36 12.71
N ILE A 68 -20.22 1.58 12.55
CA ILE A 68 -20.14 2.35 11.31
C ILE A 68 -19.63 3.77 11.64
N MET A 69 -19.03 4.42 10.66
CA MET A 69 -18.72 5.85 10.75
C MET A 69 -19.90 6.66 10.23
N VAL A 70 -20.28 7.68 10.98
CA VAL A 70 -21.33 8.64 10.60
C VAL A 70 -20.80 10.06 10.75
N ASN A 71 -21.25 10.97 9.89
CA ASN A 71 -21.03 12.40 10.06
C ASN A 71 -22.32 13.02 10.59
N GLU A 72 -22.28 13.58 11.77
CA GLU A 72 -23.42 14.30 12.37
C GLU A 72 -23.02 15.75 12.67
N GLY A 73 -23.54 16.66 11.88
CA GLY A 73 -23.28 18.10 12.08
C GLY A 73 -21.81 18.51 11.92
N GLY A 74 -21.06 17.84 11.05
CA GLY A 74 -19.63 18.10 10.82
C GLY A 74 -18.68 17.35 11.75
N ARG A 75 -19.19 16.50 12.65
CA ARG A 75 -18.39 15.60 13.49
C ARG A 75 -18.51 14.17 13.01
N VAL A 76 -17.39 13.52 12.81
CA VAL A 76 -17.38 12.09 12.46
C VAL A 76 -17.29 11.25 13.72
N GLN A 77 -18.18 10.26 13.82
CA GLN A 77 -18.29 9.40 14.98
C GLN A 77 -18.32 7.92 14.57
N LEU A 78 -17.75 7.06 15.41
CA LEU A 78 -18.01 5.63 15.40
C LEU A 78 -19.27 5.35 16.22
N VAL A 79 -20.29 4.79 15.59
CA VAL A 79 -21.52 4.39 16.25
C VAL A 79 -21.77 2.90 16.11
N GLN A 80 -22.38 2.31 17.15
CA GLN A 80 -22.73 0.88 17.10
C GLN A 80 -23.80 0.61 16.04
N TYR A 81 -23.61 -0.47 15.25
CA TYR A 81 -24.57 -0.92 14.25
C TYR A 81 -24.85 -2.44 14.39
N PRO A 82 -26.13 -2.88 14.40
CA PRO A 82 -27.33 -2.05 14.45
C PRO A 82 -27.42 -1.26 15.78
N HIS A 83 -28.09 -0.11 15.72
CA HIS A 83 -28.27 0.72 16.90
C HIS A 83 -29.09 -0.03 17.98
N LYS A 84 -28.62 0.03 19.24
CA LYS A 84 -29.38 -0.51 20.39
C LYS A 84 -30.06 0.60 21.15
N ALA A 85 -31.35 0.45 21.39
CA ALA A 85 -32.14 1.43 22.15
C ALA A 85 -31.68 1.57 23.62
N PHE A 86 -31.16 0.49 24.20
CA PHE A 86 -30.67 0.47 25.58
C PHE A 86 -29.34 -0.34 25.68
N GLY A 87 -28.41 0.15 26.47
CA GLY A 87 -27.14 -0.58 26.77
C GLY A 87 -26.17 -0.68 25.61
N GLY A 88 -26.30 0.17 24.58
CA GLY A 88 -25.39 0.23 23.45
C GLY A 88 -24.07 0.97 23.78
N MET A 89 -23.11 0.86 22.86
CA MET A 89 -21.86 1.64 22.90
C MET A 89 -22.20 3.13 22.74
N LYS A 90 -21.56 4.00 23.52
CA LYS A 90 -21.65 5.46 23.29
C LYS A 90 -20.92 5.79 22.01
N PRO A 91 -21.43 6.76 21.22
CA PRO A 91 -20.67 7.28 20.07
C PRO A 91 -19.28 7.75 20.48
N ILE A 92 -18.29 7.47 19.65
CA ILE A 92 -16.90 7.89 19.85
C ILE A 92 -16.56 8.90 18.76
N ASP A 93 -16.21 10.12 19.15
CA ASP A 93 -15.75 11.15 18.22
C ASP A 93 -14.40 10.74 17.62
N ILE A 94 -14.24 10.95 16.32
CA ILE A 94 -13.03 10.61 15.57
C ILE A 94 -12.45 11.89 14.94
N ASP A 95 -11.28 12.30 15.39
CA ASP A 95 -10.57 13.47 14.85
C ASP A 95 -9.83 13.12 13.57
N ILE A 96 -9.29 11.88 13.47
CA ILE A 96 -8.50 11.43 12.34
C ILE A 96 -8.60 9.90 12.19
N ALA A 97 -8.73 9.43 10.96
CA ALA A 97 -8.58 8.01 10.63
C ALA A 97 -7.14 7.69 10.25
N PHE A 98 -6.61 6.55 10.72
CA PHE A 98 -5.29 6.09 10.35
C PHE A 98 -5.40 4.71 9.69
N PRO A 99 -5.57 4.64 8.34
CA PRO A 99 -5.55 3.39 7.61
C PRO A 99 -4.13 2.77 7.60
N VAL A 100 -4.01 1.53 8.05
CA VAL A 100 -2.83 0.67 7.90
C VAL A 100 -3.31 -0.57 7.16
N VAL A 101 -3.53 -0.40 5.87
CA VAL A 101 -4.23 -1.34 5.00
C VAL A 101 -3.38 -1.64 3.76
N HIS A 102 -3.54 -2.83 3.19
CA HIS A 102 -2.75 -3.24 2.03
C HIS A 102 -3.63 -3.90 0.98
N GLY A 103 -3.36 -3.58 -0.29
CA GLY A 103 -3.97 -4.18 -1.46
C GLY A 103 -5.27 -3.56 -1.92
N THR A 104 -5.91 -4.20 -2.91
CA THR A 104 -7.14 -3.73 -3.54
C THR A 104 -8.29 -3.54 -2.56
N ASN A 105 -9.21 -2.62 -2.89
CA ASN A 105 -10.38 -2.19 -2.11
C ASN A 105 -10.07 -1.39 -0.84
N VAL A 106 -8.82 -1.28 -0.42
CA VAL A 106 -8.44 -0.55 0.80
C VAL A 106 -7.25 0.39 0.62
N GLU A 107 -6.31 0.08 -0.30
CA GLU A 107 -5.14 0.90 -0.59
C GLU A 107 -5.25 1.64 -1.93
N ASP A 108 -6.22 1.27 -2.75
CA ASP A 108 -6.44 1.71 -4.13
C ASP A 108 -7.29 2.97 -4.28
N GLY A 109 -7.55 3.68 -3.20
CA GLY A 109 -8.39 4.88 -3.18
C GLY A 109 -9.85 4.64 -2.76
N ALA A 110 -10.32 3.39 -2.69
CA ALA A 110 -11.70 3.09 -2.32
C ALA A 110 -11.99 3.47 -0.85
N LEU A 111 -11.15 3.05 0.09
CA LEU A 111 -11.27 3.43 1.50
C LEU A 111 -11.02 4.92 1.70
N GLN A 112 -10.02 5.49 1.02
CA GLN A 112 -9.71 6.92 1.06
C GLN A 112 -10.89 7.77 0.57
N GLY A 113 -11.56 7.34 -0.51
CA GLY A 113 -12.77 7.98 -1.03
C GLY A 113 -13.93 7.93 -0.04
N TYR A 114 -14.13 6.82 0.65
CA TYR A 114 -15.11 6.71 1.73
C TYR A 114 -14.80 7.70 2.87
N LEU A 115 -13.58 7.71 3.38
CA LEU A 115 -13.17 8.62 4.45
C LEU A 115 -13.29 10.09 4.05
N LYS A 116 -12.92 10.43 2.83
CA LYS A 116 -13.07 11.79 2.28
C LYS A 116 -14.53 12.20 2.16
N THR A 117 -15.39 11.32 1.69
CA THR A 117 -16.82 11.58 1.51
C THR A 117 -17.54 11.82 2.84
N ILE A 118 -17.20 11.07 3.89
CA ILE A 118 -17.78 11.30 5.23
C ILE A 118 -17.14 12.48 5.98
N GLY A 119 -16.04 13.05 5.45
CA GLY A 119 -15.41 14.25 5.99
C GLY A 119 -14.48 13.99 7.19
N VAL A 120 -13.91 12.78 7.34
CA VAL A 120 -12.89 12.54 8.36
C VAL A 120 -11.50 12.73 7.76
N PRO A 121 -10.62 13.55 8.38
CA PRO A 121 -9.21 13.60 8.03
C PRO A 121 -8.59 12.21 8.12
N PHE A 122 -7.67 11.87 7.23
CA PHE A 122 -7.03 10.55 7.28
C PHE A 122 -5.55 10.61 6.94
N VAL A 123 -4.80 9.68 7.52
CA VAL A 123 -3.36 9.50 7.31
C VAL A 123 -3.10 8.72 6.03
N GLY A 124 -2.03 9.09 5.33
CA GLY A 124 -1.57 8.42 4.13
C GLY A 124 -1.98 9.13 2.84
N PRO A 125 -1.88 8.43 1.69
CA PRO A 125 -2.12 8.99 0.37
C PRO A 125 -3.59 9.39 0.18
N ASP A 126 -3.86 10.39 -0.67
CA ASP A 126 -5.22 10.76 -1.07
C ASP A 126 -5.77 9.77 -2.12
N VAL A 127 -7.02 9.93 -2.50
CA VAL A 127 -7.73 9.07 -3.48
C VAL A 127 -6.93 8.93 -4.77
N THR A 128 -6.50 10.05 -5.34
CA THR A 128 -5.79 10.07 -6.62
C THR A 128 -4.44 9.36 -6.54
N SER A 129 -3.62 9.69 -5.55
CA SER A 129 -2.31 9.06 -5.39
C SER A 129 -2.42 7.57 -5.06
N SER A 130 -3.40 7.16 -4.25
CA SER A 130 -3.71 5.75 -3.99
C SER A 130 -4.06 4.99 -5.27
N ALA A 131 -5.01 5.51 -6.06
CA ALA A 131 -5.47 4.85 -7.28
C ALA A 131 -4.36 4.73 -8.34
N ILE A 132 -3.58 5.80 -8.55
CA ILE A 132 -2.46 5.79 -9.49
C ILE A 132 -1.38 4.80 -9.02
N SER A 133 -1.00 4.85 -7.75
CA SER A 133 0.06 4.00 -7.19
C SER A 133 -0.26 2.50 -7.28
N MET A 134 -1.54 2.13 -7.23
CA MET A 134 -1.97 0.74 -7.37
C MET A 134 -1.99 0.23 -8.81
N ASP A 135 -2.10 1.10 -9.83
CA ASP A 135 -2.03 0.71 -11.24
C ASP A 135 -0.60 0.87 -11.76
N LYS A 136 0.13 -0.23 -11.90
CA LYS A 136 1.54 -0.25 -12.32
C LYS A 136 1.79 0.46 -13.65
N TYR A 137 0.85 0.34 -14.58
CA TYR A 137 1.01 0.97 -15.89
C TYR A 137 0.80 2.49 -15.84
N ILE A 138 -0.26 2.94 -15.15
CA ILE A 138 -0.53 4.38 -14.98
C ILE A 138 0.59 5.02 -14.17
N THR A 139 1.06 4.37 -13.10
CA THR A 139 2.23 4.82 -12.32
C THR A 139 3.45 5.04 -13.23
N LYS A 140 3.79 4.05 -14.06
CA LYS A 140 4.93 4.16 -15.01
C LYS A 140 4.73 5.30 -16.02
N ALA A 141 3.51 5.48 -16.53
CA ALA A 141 3.22 6.57 -17.47
C ALA A 141 3.44 7.95 -16.84
N VAL A 142 2.96 8.16 -15.61
CA VAL A 142 3.18 9.41 -14.85
C VAL A 142 4.66 9.62 -14.55
N LEU A 143 5.35 8.59 -14.10
CA LEU A 143 6.77 8.67 -13.74
C LEU A 143 7.68 8.88 -14.95
N LYS A 144 7.35 8.29 -16.10
CA LYS A 144 8.07 8.51 -17.37
C LYS A 144 8.00 9.99 -17.78
N GLU A 145 6.82 10.61 -17.68
CA GLU A 145 6.64 12.05 -17.93
C GLU A 145 7.41 12.90 -16.91
N ALA A 146 7.47 12.46 -15.66
CA ALA A 146 8.27 13.12 -14.64
C ALA A 146 9.79 12.89 -14.82
N GLY A 147 10.23 12.10 -15.80
CA GLY A 147 11.65 11.79 -16.05
C GLY A 147 12.26 10.89 -14.99
N VAL A 148 11.48 9.94 -14.47
CA VAL A 148 11.97 8.80 -13.67
C VAL A 148 12.17 7.62 -14.62
N PRO A 149 13.33 6.93 -14.59
CA PRO A 149 13.56 5.78 -15.46
C PRO A 149 12.59 4.64 -15.14
N VAL A 150 11.86 4.17 -16.15
CA VAL A 150 10.92 3.03 -16.08
C VAL A 150 11.18 2.10 -17.28
N LEU A 151 10.93 0.81 -17.12
CA LEU A 151 10.90 -0.10 -18.26
C LEU A 151 9.68 0.20 -19.13
N ASP A 152 9.84 0.13 -20.44
CA ASP A 152 8.72 0.19 -21.37
C ASP A 152 7.76 -0.98 -21.12
N ALA A 153 6.48 -0.68 -21.17
CA ALA A 153 5.44 -1.66 -20.88
C ALA A 153 4.26 -1.49 -21.82
N LYS A 154 3.52 -2.57 -22.06
CA LYS A 154 2.28 -2.56 -22.84
C LYS A 154 1.18 -3.28 -22.07
N VAL A 155 -0.04 -2.72 -22.13
CA VAL A 155 -1.22 -3.28 -21.45
C VAL A 155 -2.06 -4.06 -22.41
N TYR A 156 -2.58 -5.17 -21.95
CA TYR A 156 -3.54 -6.04 -22.62
C TYR A 156 -4.79 -6.21 -21.76
N THR A 157 -5.95 -6.33 -22.39
CA THR A 157 -7.27 -6.38 -21.77
C THR A 157 -7.92 -7.76 -21.98
N MET A 158 -9.08 -7.99 -21.37
CA MET A 158 -9.86 -9.22 -21.63
C MET A 158 -10.25 -9.37 -23.10
N ALA A 159 -10.37 -8.28 -23.86
CA ALA A 159 -10.65 -8.37 -25.30
C ALA A 159 -9.44 -8.89 -26.09
N ASP A 160 -8.22 -8.51 -25.65
CA ASP A 160 -6.98 -9.04 -26.25
C ASP A 160 -6.79 -10.52 -25.87
N TYR A 161 -7.22 -10.92 -24.66
CA TYR A 161 -7.17 -12.31 -24.19
C TYR A 161 -8.06 -13.26 -24.99
N GLU A 162 -9.13 -12.79 -25.65
CA GLU A 162 -9.95 -13.62 -26.56
C GLU A 162 -9.14 -14.18 -27.74
N ASP A 163 -8.02 -13.51 -28.12
CA ASP A 163 -7.02 -13.97 -29.08
C ASP A 163 -5.64 -14.05 -28.39
N VAL A 164 -5.45 -15.06 -27.54
CA VAL A 164 -4.21 -15.23 -26.77
C VAL A 164 -2.99 -15.45 -27.67
N GLU A 165 -3.16 -16.12 -28.81
CA GLU A 165 -2.08 -16.36 -29.77
C GLU A 165 -1.62 -15.06 -30.44
N GLY A 166 -2.57 -14.21 -30.90
CA GLY A 166 -2.26 -12.90 -31.46
C GLY A 166 -1.68 -11.96 -30.41
N THR A 167 -2.15 -12.05 -29.16
CA THR A 167 -1.58 -11.33 -28.02
C THR A 167 -0.13 -11.75 -27.76
N ALA A 168 0.17 -13.05 -27.77
CA ALA A 168 1.52 -13.57 -27.64
C ALA A 168 2.43 -13.11 -28.77
N ASP A 169 1.96 -13.13 -30.04
CA ASP A 169 2.70 -12.63 -31.20
C ASP A 169 3.10 -11.15 -31.04
N ASP A 170 2.17 -10.33 -30.55
CA ASP A 170 2.43 -8.90 -30.31
C ASP A 170 3.44 -8.67 -29.18
N ILE A 171 3.35 -9.45 -28.09
CA ILE A 171 4.30 -9.39 -26.96
C ILE A 171 5.70 -9.81 -27.41
N GLU A 172 5.83 -10.94 -28.12
CA GLU A 172 7.11 -11.42 -28.66
C GLU A 172 7.77 -10.39 -29.56
N LYS A 173 6.98 -9.81 -30.47
CA LYS A 173 7.49 -8.78 -31.39
C LYS A 173 7.91 -7.51 -30.68
N THR A 174 7.23 -7.13 -29.58
CA THR A 174 7.47 -5.87 -28.88
C THR A 174 8.65 -5.96 -27.94
N PHE A 175 8.76 -7.05 -27.16
CA PHE A 175 9.71 -7.18 -26.05
C PHE A 175 10.77 -8.26 -26.27
N GLY A 176 10.47 -9.29 -27.06
CA GLY A 176 11.31 -10.50 -27.11
C GLY A 176 11.31 -11.26 -25.78
N TYR A 177 12.31 -12.12 -25.60
CA TYR A 177 12.48 -12.91 -24.38
C TYR A 177 13.78 -12.53 -23.63
N PRO A 178 13.81 -12.63 -22.29
CA PRO A 178 12.70 -12.97 -21.41
C PRO A 178 11.71 -11.82 -21.24
N VAL A 179 10.43 -12.15 -21.08
CA VAL A 179 9.35 -11.18 -20.85
C VAL A 179 8.64 -11.52 -19.54
N ILE A 180 8.15 -10.50 -18.84
CA ILE A 180 7.37 -10.66 -17.60
C ILE A 180 5.96 -10.16 -17.80
N ILE A 181 4.98 -10.94 -17.38
CA ILE A 181 3.55 -10.63 -17.40
C ILE A 181 3.10 -10.35 -15.97
N LYS A 182 2.40 -9.24 -15.77
CA LYS A 182 1.95 -8.78 -14.46
C LYS A 182 0.51 -8.28 -14.51
N PRO A 183 -0.38 -8.67 -13.57
CA PRO A 183 -1.61 -7.92 -13.31
C PRO A 183 -1.27 -6.44 -13.01
N VAL A 184 -2.01 -5.49 -13.60
CA VAL A 184 -1.67 -4.06 -13.42
C VAL A 184 -1.92 -3.54 -12.01
N ASN A 185 -2.90 -4.10 -11.28
CA ASN A 185 -3.44 -3.59 -10.03
C ASN A 185 -3.38 -4.57 -8.84
N LEU A 186 -2.49 -5.55 -8.88
CA LEU A 186 -2.28 -6.48 -7.76
C LEU A 186 -0.88 -6.33 -7.17
N GLY A 187 -0.83 -6.50 -5.84
CA GLY A 187 0.40 -6.58 -5.06
C GLY A 187 0.87 -8.02 -4.83
N SER A 188 1.92 -8.17 -4.03
CA SER A 188 2.39 -9.44 -3.48
C SER A 188 2.75 -10.52 -4.50
N SER A 189 3.12 -10.13 -5.72
CA SER A 189 3.53 -11.03 -6.82
C SER A 189 2.46 -12.05 -7.27
N VAL A 190 1.18 -11.82 -6.97
CA VAL A 190 0.09 -12.69 -7.41
C VAL A 190 -0.13 -12.54 -8.92
N GLY A 191 -0.14 -13.68 -9.65
CA GLY A 191 -0.33 -13.70 -11.10
C GLY A 191 0.82 -13.11 -11.91
N ILE A 192 2.04 -13.00 -11.34
CA ILE A 192 3.24 -12.58 -12.08
C ILE A 192 3.93 -13.81 -12.63
N GLY A 193 4.22 -13.81 -13.95
CA GLY A 193 4.94 -14.86 -14.64
C GLY A 193 6.06 -14.32 -15.51
N VAL A 194 7.25 -14.96 -15.46
CA VAL A 194 8.37 -14.70 -16.38
C VAL A 194 8.38 -15.80 -17.43
N ALA A 195 8.40 -15.41 -18.69
CA ALA A 195 8.43 -16.32 -19.83
C ALA A 195 9.74 -16.20 -20.60
N LYS A 196 10.35 -17.35 -20.93
CA LYS A 196 11.59 -17.47 -21.70
C LYS A 196 11.33 -18.03 -23.11
N ASN A 197 10.10 -18.46 -23.38
CA ASN A 197 9.62 -18.99 -24.64
C ASN A 197 8.10 -18.82 -24.76
N ARG A 198 7.56 -19.17 -25.92
CA ARG A 198 6.14 -18.98 -26.24
C ARG A 198 5.19 -19.75 -25.32
N ASP A 199 5.49 -20.99 -25.00
CA ASP A 199 4.61 -21.83 -24.16
C ASP A 199 4.51 -21.23 -22.75
N GLU A 200 5.65 -20.83 -22.16
CA GLU A 200 5.68 -20.12 -20.87
C GLU A 200 4.97 -18.75 -20.94
N LEU A 201 5.01 -18.07 -22.10
CA LEU A 201 4.33 -16.78 -22.26
C LEU A 201 2.81 -16.96 -22.24
N ILE A 202 2.28 -17.95 -22.96
CA ILE A 202 0.84 -18.26 -22.97
C ILE A 202 0.37 -18.64 -21.56
N ASP A 203 1.12 -19.51 -20.87
CA ASP A 203 0.81 -19.90 -19.47
C ASP A 203 0.81 -18.67 -18.53
N ALA A 204 1.76 -17.76 -18.68
CA ALA A 204 1.84 -16.54 -17.87
C ALA A 204 0.68 -15.57 -18.16
N ILE A 205 0.26 -15.44 -19.42
CA ILE A 205 -0.92 -14.65 -19.82
C ILE A 205 -2.19 -15.25 -19.19
N ASP A 206 -2.38 -16.57 -19.35
CA ASP A 206 -3.52 -17.30 -18.81
C ASP A 206 -3.62 -17.14 -17.28
N ASP A 207 -2.47 -17.27 -16.58
CA ASP A 207 -2.47 -17.13 -15.12
C ASP A 207 -2.78 -15.70 -14.69
N ALA A 208 -2.20 -14.69 -15.34
CA ALA A 208 -2.39 -13.28 -14.98
C ALA A 208 -3.86 -12.83 -15.15
N PHE A 209 -4.54 -13.27 -16.23
CA PHE A 209 -5.94 -12.94 -16.49
C PHE A 209 -6.94 -13.63 -15.54
N ARG A 210 -6.52 -14.62 -14.75
CA ARG A 210 -7.36 -15.17 -13.66
C ARG A 210 -7.56 -14.17 -12.52
N TYR A 211 -6.62 -13.22 -12.36
CA TYR A 211 -6.60 -12.30 -11.24
C TYR A 211 -6.96 -10.86 -11.61
N ALA A 212 -6.83 -10.47 -12.87
CA ALA A 212 -7.06 -9.10 -13.30
C ALA A 212 -7.63 -9.01 -14.70
N ALA A 213 -8.51 -8.03 -14.95
CA ALA A 213 -9.07 -7.76 -16.28
C ALA A 213 -8.08 -7.02 -17.20
N ARG A 214 -6.95 -6.57 -16.66
CA ARG A 214 -5.87 -5.89 -17.40
C ARG A 214 -4.53 -6.44 -16.91
N VAL A 215 -3.69 -6.83 -17.85
CA VAL A 215 -2.33 -7.29 -17.59
C VAL A 215 -1.33 -6.43 -18.33
N MET A 216 -0.10 -6.39 -17.85
CA MET A 216 1.00 -5.64 -18.42
C MET A 216 2.13 -6.58 -18.76
N ALA A 217 2.70 -6.42 -19.96
CA ALA A 217 3.94 -7.06 -20.37
C ALA A 217 5.09 -6.05 -20.39
N GLU A 218 6.26 -6.47 -19.96
CA GLU A 218 7.51 -5.72 -20.05
C GLU A 218 8.70 -6.67 -20.17
N HIS A 219 9.86 -6.16 -20.62
CA HIS A 219 11.09 -6.96 -20.66
C HIS A 219 11.49 -7.40 -19.23
N ALA A 220 11.87 -8.66 -19.06
CA ALA A 220 12.36 -9.16 -17.79
C ALA A 220 13.88 -9.01 -17.70
N ILE A 221 14.37 -8.34 -16.66
CA ILE A 221 15.80 -8.14 -16.42
C ILE A 221 16.44 -9.48 -16.03
N SER A 222 17.50 -9.89 -16.77
CA SER A 222 18.15 -11.19 -16.55
C SER A 222 19.01 -11.23 -15.29
N LYS A 223 19.72 -10.13 -14.98
CA LYS A 223 20.51 -9.97 -13.75
C LYS A 223 19.92 -8.86 -12.91
N LEU A 224 18.80 -9.19 -12.29
CA LEU A 224 18.03 -8.28 -11.46
C LEU A 224 18.64 -8.19 -10.06
N ARG A 225 18.81 -6.95 -9.59
CA ARG A 225 19.03 -6.61 -8.19
C ARG A 225 17.95 -5.64 -7.74
N GLU A 226 17.21 -5.99 -6.69
CA GLU A 226 16.12 -5.16 -6.16
C GLU A 226 16.62 -4.28 -5.02
N ILE A 227 16.26 -3.01 -5.04
CA ILE A 227 16.57 -2.05 -3.97
C ILE A 227 15.30 -1.28 -3.62
N ASN A 228 14.97 -1.24 -2.35
CA ASN A 228 13.82 -0.50 -1.85
C ASN A 228 14.26 0.72 -1.05
N CYS A 229 13.50 1.81 -1.19
CA CYS A 229 13.69 3.04 -0.42
C CYS A 229 12.33 3.58 0.01
N SER A 230 12.18 3.94 1.28
CA SER A 230 10.96 4.56 1.78
C SER A 230 11.06 6.08 1.73
N VAL A 231 9.93 6.74 1.51
CA VAL A 231 9.83 8.21 1.52
C VAL A 231 8.73 8.63 2.49
N LEU A 232 9.03 9.64 3.30
CA LEU A 232 8.09 10.27 4.24
C LEU A 232 7.95 11.75 3.90
N GLY A 233 6.73 12.23 3.76
CA GLY A 233 6.49 13.65 3.50
C GLY A 233 5.16 13.95 2.83
N ASP A 234 5.15 15.06 2.13
CA ASP A 234 4.08 15.52 1.24
C ASP A 234 4.67 16.05 -0.08
N GLU A 235 3.85 16.66 -0.93
CA GLU A 235 4.30 17.24 -2.22
C GLU A 235 5.36 18.35 -2.06
N ASN A 236 5.38 19.05 -0.91
CA ASN A 236 6.30 20.16 -0.65
C ASN A 236 7.62 19.67 -0.05
N GLU A 237 7.53 18.83 0.99
CA GLU A 237 8.68 18.35 1.74
C GLU A 237 8.64 16.83 1.85
N ALA A 238 9.68 16.18 1.37
CA ALA A 238 9.79 14.73 1.43
C ALA A 238 11.24 14.31 1.71
N LEU A 239 11.40 13.30 2.56
CA LEU A 239 12.67 12.73 2.98
C LEU A 239 12.72 11.26 2.59
N ALA A 240 13.88 10.82 2.09
CA ALA A 240 14.14 9.40 1.84
C ALA A 240 14.76 8.72 3.05
N SER A 241 14.36 7.48 3.30
CA SER A 241 14.94 6.61 4.32
C SER A 241 16.31 6.07 3.91
N GLU A 242 16.82 5.11 4.68
CA GLU A 242 17.90 4.22 4.22
C GLU A 242 17.37 3.26 3.15
N CYS A 243 18.28 2.78 2.28
CA CYS A 243 17.97 1.78 1.26
C CYS A 243 18.12 0.35 1.81
N GLU A 244 17.22 -0.54 1.41
CA GLU A 244 17.33 -1.97 1.68
C GLU A 244 17.52 -2.76 0.40
N GLU A 245 18.20 -3.90 0.52
CA GLU A 245 18.26 -4.95 -0.49
C GLU A 245 17.55 -6.19 0.07
N PRO A 246 16.38 -6.57 -0.47
CA PRO A 246 15.74 -7.83 -0.12
C PRO A 246 16.64 -9.00 -0.53
N LEU A 247 16.89 -9.94 0.40
CA LEU A 247 17.65 -11.14 0.08
C LEU A 247 16.69 -12.22 -0.40
N THR A 248 16.61 -12.41 -1.70
CA THR A 248 15.82 -13.45 -2.34
C THR A 248 16.67 -14.71 -2.55
N SER A 249 16.11 -15.89 -2.30
CA SER A 249 16.78 -17.18 -2.60
C SER A 249 16.48 -17.68 -4.03
N GLY A 250 16.10 -16.82 -4.96
CA GLY A 250 15.73 -17.21 -6.34
C GLY A 250 14.84 -16.19 -7.05
N GLU A 251 14.45 -16.50 -8.25
CA GLU A 251 13.59 -15.72 -9.13
C GLU A 251 12.30 -15.29 -8.39
N ILE A 252 11.97 -14.02 -8.35
CA ILE A 252 10.77 -13.35 -7.77
C ILE A 252 10.20 -14.01 -6.51
N LEU A 253 10.23 -13.33 -5.35
CA LEU A 253 9.58 -13.79 -4.11
C LEU A 253 8.08 -14.01 -4.33
N SER A 254 7.64 -15.27 -4.21
CA SER A 254 6.21 -15.60 -4.19
C SER A 254 5.52 -15.02 -2.94
N TYR A 255 4.18 -14.95 -2.95
CA TYR A 255 3.39 -14.60 -1.77
C TYR A 255 3.73 -15.48 -0.57
N GLU A 256 3.94 -16.80 -0.80
CA GLU A 256 4.32 -17.75 0.24
C GLU A 256 5.70 -17.46 0.82
N ASP A 257 6.66 -17.06 0.01
CA ASP A 257 8.00 -16.70 0.47
C ASP A 257 7.97 -15.39 1.27
N LYS A 258 7.17 -14.42 0.84
CA LYS A 258 7.04 -13.12 1.53
C LYS A 258 6.36 -13.24 2.90
N TYR A 259 5.36 -14.12 3.06
CA TYR A 259 4.48 -14.10 4.22
C TYR A 259 4.35 -15.44 4.97
N VAL A 260 4.56 -16.58 4.33
CA VAL A 260 4.39 -17.90 4.94
C VAL A 260 5.72 -18.54 5.35
N ASN A 261 6.73 -18.50 4.49
CA ASN A 261 8.02 -19.17 4.70
C ASN A 261 9.05 -18.38 5.53
N GLY A 262 8.85 -17.09 5.76
CA GLY A 262 9.71 -16.21 6.57
C GLY A 262 9.80 -16.59 8.07
N GLY A 263 9.03 -17.58 8.53
CA GLY A 263 8.97 -18.04 9.91
C GLY A 263 9.90 -19.21 10.31
N GLY A 264 10.67 -19.76 9.39
CA GLY A 264 11.32 -21.03 9.68
C GLY A 264 12.73 -21.27 9.13
N LYS A 265 13.76 -20.48 9.49
CA LYS A 265 15.15 -21.00 9.57
C LYS A 265 15.94 -20.24 10.63
N LYS A 266 16.53 -21.00 11.56
CA LYS A 266 17.45 -20.54 12.62
C LYS A 266 18.71 -19.95 11.99
N GLY A 267 18.90 -18.64 12.10
CA GLY A 267 20.13 -17.96 11.76
C GLY A 267 20.17 -16.63 12.53
N GLY A 268 20.99 -16.56 13.58
CA GLY A 268 20.87 -15.56 14.64
C GLY A 268 21.18 -14.13 14.25
N ALA A 269 20.25 -13.27 14.60
CA ALA A 269 20.53 -11.94 15.12
C ALA A 269 19.56 -11.71 16.28
N LYS A 270 20.08 -11.33 17.44
CA LYS A 270 19.29 -11.03 18.64
C LYS A 270 18.54 -9.72 18.40
N GLY A 271 17.28 -9.83 17.94
CA GLY A 271 16.34 -8.72 17.92
C GLY A 271 15.83 -8.42 19.33
N ALA A 272 15.45 -7.16 19.54
CA ALA A 272 14.92 -6.66 20.82
C ALA A 272 13.74 -7.49 21.35
N PRO A 273 13.53 -7.56 22.68
CA PRO A 273 12.47 -8.36 23.29
C PRO A 273 11.09 -7.76 22.96
N GLY A 274 10.30 -8.46 22.15
CA GLY A 274 8.91 -8.08 21.84
C GLY A 274 8.38 -8.50 20.46
N SER A 275 9.24 -8.73 19.46
CA SER A 275 8.80 -9.03 18.10
C SER A 275 8.78 -10.52 17.76
N LYS A 276 7.74 -11.22 18.20
CA LYS A 276 7.38 -12.56 17.70
C LYS A 276 6.11 -12.49 16.84
N GLY A 277 6.12 -11.65 15.80
CA GLY A 277 5.06 -11.59 14.82
C GLY A 277 5.63 -11.77 13.42
N ALA A 278 5.04 -12.65 12.61
CA ALA A 278 5.36 -12.73 11.18
C ALA A 278 4.91 -11.43 10.51
N GLY A 279 5.83 -10.67 9.96
CA GLY A 279 5.57 -9.42 9.24
C GLY A 279 6.77 -9.08 8.37
N MET A 280 6.64 -8.07 7.50
CA MET A 280 7.70 -7.62 6.58
C MET A 280 9.04 -7.38 7.27
N ALA A 281 9.04 -7.00 8.56
CA ALA A 281 10.25 -6.79 9.36
C ALA A 281 11.10 -8.07 9.59
N ASN A 282 10.55 -9.26 9.35
CA ASN A 282 11.24 -10.55 9.56
C ASN A 282 11.85 -11.15 8.29
N LEU A 283 11.71 -10.52 7.12
CA LEU A 283 12.34 -10.98 5.90
C LEU A 283 13.86 -10.79 5.95
N SER A 284 14.59 -11.73 5.34
CA SER A 284 16.04 -11.58 5.17
C SER A 284 16.32 -10.41 4.23
N ARG A 285 17.10 -9.42 4.72
CA ARG A 285 17.44 -8.19 4.00
C ARG A 285 18.76 -7.62 4.46
N LYS A 286 19.39 -6.82 3.63
CA LYS A 286 20.53 -5.99 4.00
C LYS A 286 20.08 -4.54 4.16
N ILE A 287 20.31 -3.96 5.33
CA ILE A 287 20.09 -2.54 5.63
C ILE A 287 21.32 -2.02 6.38
N PRO A 288 22.05 -1.06 5.86
CA PRO A 288 21.95 -0.46 4.50
C PRO A 288 22.23 -1.48 3.38
N ALA A 289 21.62 -1.27 2.22
CA ALA A 289 21.98 -1.98 0.99
C ALA A 289 23.46 -1.73 0.62
N GLU A 290 24.15 -2.73 0.09
CA GLU A 290 25.54 -2.59 -0.35
C GLU A 290 25.63 -1.83 -1.69
N LEU A 291 25.61 -0.51 -1.62
CA LEU A 291 25.63 0.41 -2.75
C LEU A 291 26.79 1.39 -2.63
N SER A 292 27.31 1.90 -3.76
CA SER A 292 28.17 3.06 -3.71
C SER A 292 27.41 4.28 -3.15
N PRO A 293 28.10 5.26 -2.53
CA PRO A 293 27.44 6.49 -2.05
C PRO A 293 26.63 7.19 -3.14
N GLU A 294 27.16 7.24 -4.37
CA GLU A 294 26.53 7.89 -5.53
C GLU A 294 25.26 7.15 -5.94
N LYS A 295 25.30 5.81 -6.06
CA LYS A 295 24.14 4.99 -6.44
C LYS A 295 23.04 5.05 -5.35
N ARG A 296 23.43 5.07 -4.08
CA ARG A 296 22.49 5.24 -2.97
C ARG A 296 21.76 6.58 -3.05
N GLU A 297 22.48 7.67 -3.28
CA GLU A 297 21.87 8.99 -3.38
C GLU A 297 21.01 9.11 -4.63
N GLU A 298 21.42 8.57 -5.78
CA GLU A 298 20.60 8.49 -6.99
C GLU A 298 19.25 7.81 -6.72
N ILE A 299 19.25 6.68 -6.01
CA ILE A 299 18.02 5.96 -5.66
C ILE A 299 17.14 6.79 -4.73
N ARG A 300 17.71 7.42 -3.72
CA ARG A 300 16.98 8.27 -2.77
C ARG A 300 16.36 9.49 -3.43
N GLU A 301 17.09 10.15 -4.34
CA GLU A 301 16.58 11.28 -5.13
C GLU A 301 15.43 10.85 -6.04
N LEU A 302 15.56 9.72 -6.74
CA LEU A 302 14.51 9.16 -7.59
C LEU A 302 13.30 8.71 -6.77
N ALA A 303 13.49 8.18 -5.56
CA ALA A 303 12.41 7.83 -4.66
C ALA A 303 11.59 9.06 -4.25
N VAL A 304 12.26 10.15 -3.83
CA VAL A 304 11.60 11.42 -3.49
C VAL A 304 10.90 12.01 -4.71
N LYS A 305 11.54 11.97 -5.89
CA LYS A 305 10.96 12.45 -7.14
C LYS A 305 9.70 11.67 -7.52
N SER A 306 9.72 10.34 -7.41
CA SER A 306 8.58 9.47 -7.68
C SER A 306 7.42 9.75 -6.72
N PHE A 307 7.71 9.84 -5.43
CA PHE A 307 6.74 10.15 -4.38
C PHE A 307 6.00 11.47 -4.65
N LYS A 308 6.75 12.54 -4.97
CA LYS A 308 6.18 13.85 -5.27
C LYS A 308 5.39 13.86 -6.58
N ALA A 309 5.91 13.23 -7.64
CA ALA A 309 5.23 13.16 -8.94
C ALA A 309 3.88 12.43 -8.86
N LEU A 310 3.74 11.47 -7.95
CA LEU A 310 2.50 10.72 -7.72
C LEU A 310 1.56 11.41 -6.71
N GLY A 311 1.94 12.56 -6.15
CA GLY A 311 1.15 13.28 -5.16
C GLY A 311 0.96 12.50 -3.85
N CYS A 312 1.94 11.69 -3.46
CA CYS A 312 1.86 10.90 -2.24
C CYS A 312 1.94 11.77 -0.97
N CYS A 313 1.40 11.27 0.13
CA CYS A 313 1.45 11.89 1.44
C CYS A 313 1.57 10.82 2.52
N GLY A 314 2.29 11.11 3.60
CA GLY A 314 2.61 10.13 4.64
C GLY A 314 3.85 9.34 4.30
N VAL A 315 3.84 8.02 4.46
CA VAL A 315 4.96 7.12 4.15
C VAL A 315 4.61 6.23 2.97
N SER A 316 5.53 6.10 2.01
CA SER A 316 5.45 5.12 0.92
C SER A 316 6.78 4.38 0.80
N ARG A 317 6.80 3.20 0.17
CA ARG A 317 8.03 2.50 -0.21
C ARG A 317 8.08 2.38 -1.72
N ILE A 318 9.19 2.80 -2.28
CA ILE A 318 9.47 2.75 -3.71
C ILE A 318 10.49 1.64 -3.93
N ASP A 319 10.15 0.73 -4.82
CA ASP A 319 10.93 -0.44 -5.14
C ASP A 319 11.59 -0.23 -6.51
N PHE A 320 12.91 -0.37 -6.57
CA PHE A 320 13.73 -0.15 -7.75
C PHE A 320 14.36 -1.46 -8.22
N MET A 321 14.66 -1.51 -9.51
CA MET A 321 15.39 -2.59 -10.18
C MET A 321 16.70 -2.04 -10.72
N ILE A 322 17.81 -2.71 -10.41
CA ILE A 322 19.09 -2.50 -11.06
C ILE A 322 19.30 -3.65 -12.04
N ASP A 323 19.50 -3.33 -13.30
CA ASP A 323 20.02 -4.24 -14.29
C ASP A 323 21.55 -4.24 -14.15
N GLU A 324 22.09 -5.31 -13.57
CA GLU A 324 23.55 -5.42 -13.34
C GLU A 324 24.37 -5.68 -14.63
N GLU A 325 23.72 -6.06 -15.75
CA GLU A 325 24.40 -6.21 -17.04
C GLU A 325 24.61 -4.86 -17.73
N GLU A 326 23.61 -3.97 -17.65
CA GLU A 326 23.64 -2.66 -18.30
C GLU A 326 24.00 -1.53 -17.33
N ASP A 327 24.12 -1.82 -16.01
CA ASP A 327 24.27 -0.84 -14.92
C ASP A 327 23.21 0.26 -14.98
N LYS A 328 21.97 -0.13 -15.24
CA LYS A 328 20.82 0.78 -15.33
C LYS A 328 19.88 0.62 -14.15
N LEU A 329 19.36 1.74 -13.68
CA LEU A 329 18.38 1.81 -12.59
C LEU A 329 17.01 2.12 -13.16
N TYR A 330 15.99 1.34 -12.71
CA TYR A 330 14.60 1.53 -13.10
C TYR A 330 13.69 1.50 -11.89
N PHE A 331 12.67 2.35 -11.88
CA PHE A 331 11.53 2.21 -10.98
C PHE A 331 10.75 0.93 -11.32
N ASN A 332 10.37 0.17 -10.32
CA ASN A 332 9.51 -1.02 -10.45
C ASN A 332 8.07 -0.73 -10.02
N GLU A 333 7.88 -0.47 -8.73
CA GLU A 333 6.56 -0.21 -8.16
C GLU A 333 6.64 0.71 -6.94
N ILE A 334 5.50 1.26 -6.53
CA ILE A 334 5.34 2.00 -5.28
C ILE A 334 4.27 1.33 -4.43
N ASN A 335 4.54 1.24 -3.14
CA ASN A 335 3.60 0.81 -2.13
C ASN A 335 3.18 2.07 -1.34
N PRO A 336 1.99 2.63 -1.60
CA PRO A 336 1.57 3.90 -0.98
C PRO A 336 1.26 3.78 0.51
N ILE A 337 0.97 2.55 0.99
CA ILE A 337 0.88 2.20 2.41
C ILE A 337 1.70 0.92 2.60
N PRO A 338 3.02 1.00 2.80
CA PRO A 338 3.87 -0.18 2.79
C PRO A 338 3.67 -1.07 4.01
N GLY A 339 3.96 -2.37 3.86
CA GLY A 339 3.91 -3.34 4.96
C GLY A 339 4.71 -2.86 6.18
N SER A 340 4.11 -2.94 7.37
CA SER A 340 4.64 -2.41 8.62
C SER A 340 5.06 -0.92 8.54
N LEU A 341 4.47 -0.16 7.59
CA LEU A 341 4.82 1.22 7.26
C LEU A 341 6.33 1.43 7.01
N SER A 342 7.04 0.38 6.62
CA SER A 342 8.50 0.36 6.39
C SER A 342 9.33 0.98 7.53
N PHE A 343 8.86 0.91 8.79
CA PHE A 343 9.49 1.58 9.93
C PHE A 343 10.97 1.21 10.09
N TYR A 344 11.34 0.00 9.75
CA TYR A 344 12.71 -0.53 9.86
C TYR A 344 13.72 0.16 8.91
N LEU A 345 13.25 0.90 7.90
CA LEU A 345 14.09 1.72 7.03
C LEU A 345 14.36 3.11 7.62
N TRP A 346 13.56 3.51 8.60
CA TRP A 346 13.63 4.83 9.23
C TRP A 346 14.50 4.86 10.47
N GLU A 347 14.57 3.75 11.21
CA GLU A 347 15.43 3.66 12.40
C GLU A 347 16.91 3.95 12.09
N PRO A 348 17.52 3.44 10.98
CA PRO A 348 18.91 3.74 10.65
C PRO A 348 19.19 5.23 10.36
N VAL A 349 18.19 5.98 9.94
CA VAL A 349 18.29 7.44 9.69
C VAL A 349 17.79 8.28 10.88
N GLY A 350 17.61 7.64 12.04
CA GLY A 350 17.31 8.33 13.31
C GLY A 350 15.85 8.69 13.53
N VAL A 351 14.91 8.06 12.80
CA VAL A 351 13.45 8.25 12.97
C VAL A 351 12.84 6.98 13.57
N PRO A 352 12.63 6.94 14.90
CA PRO A 352 11.96 5.81 15.56
C PRO A 352 10.52 5.64 15.08
N TYR A 353 9.98 4.42 15.17
CA TYR A 353 8.63 4.11 14.69
C TYR A 353 7.55 5.02 15.30
N LYS A 354 7.60 5.28 16.61
CA LYS A 354 6.70 6.23 17.30
C LYS A 354 6.71 7.61 16.64
N GLU A 355 7.89 8.12 16.30
CA GLU A 355 8.06 9.43 15.65
C GLU A 355 7.57 9.41 14.20
N LEU A 356 7.81 8.31 13.46
CA LEU A 356 7.29 8.11 12.12
C LEU A 356 5.76 8.26 12.10
N LEU A 357 5.06 7.58 13.00
CA LEU A 357 3.61 7.64 13.14
C LEU A 357 3.12 9.05 13.48
N ASP A 358 3.79 9.74 14.41
CA ASP A 358 3.46 11.13 14.77
C ASP A 358 3.60 12.06 13.57
N ARG A 359 4.71 11.99 12.83
CA ARG A 359 4.93 12.79 11.62
C ARG A 359 3.85 12.54 10.55
N MET A 360 3.44 11.28 10.35
CA MET A 360 2.37 10.93 9.41
C MET A 360 1.03 11.57 9.81
N ILE A 361 0.70 11.59 11.12
CA ILE A 361 -0.49 12.26 11.63
C ILE A 361 -0.40 13.78 11.40
N GLN A 362 0.75 14.40 11.67
CA GLN A 362 0.95 15.84 11.45
C GLN A 362 0.79 16.22 9.97
N LEU A 363 1.29 15.41 9.03
CA LEU A 363 1.11 15.61 7.59
C LEU A 363 -0.39 15.54 7.20
N ALA A 364 -1.12 14.57 7.72
CA ALA A 364 -2.55 14.43 7.47
C ALA A 364 -3.36 15.62 8.02
N MET A 365 -3.03 16.09 9.23
CA MET A 365 -3.67 17.25 9.83
C MET A 365 -3.30 18.56 9.09
N LYS A 366 -2.08 18.65 8.53
CA LYS A 366 -1.66 19.75 7.66
C LYS A 366 -2.51 19.79 6.39
N ARG A 367 -2.70 18.61 5.73
CA ARG A 367 -3.56 18.47 4.55
C ARG A 367 -5.00 18.85 4.86
N ALA A 368 -5.59 18.34 5.95
CA ALA A 368 -6.95 18.65 6.35
C ALA A 368 -7.18 20.15 6.53
N ARG A 369 -6.27 20.84 7.24
CA ARG A 369 -6.35 22.31 7.41
C ARG A 369 -6.28 23.07 6.08
N LEU A 370 -5.48 22.59 5.12
CA LEU A 370 -5.43 23.17 3.78
C LEU A 370 -6.77 22.96 3.05
N GLU A 371 -7.29 21.75 3.04
CA GLU A 371 -8.57 21.41 2.41
C GLU A 371 -9.73 22.22 3.03
N ASP A 372 -9.77 22.38 4.34
CA ASP A 372 -10.78 23.19 5.05
C ASP A 372 -10.74 24.67 4.64
N SER A 373 -9.62 25.17 4.13
CA SER A 373 -9.46 26.55 3.61
C SER A 373 -10.00 26.73 2.19
N LEU A 374 -10.30 25.64 1.50
CA LEU A 374 -10.76 25.67 0.11
C LEU A 374 -12.31 25.78 0.04
N THR A 375 -12.80 26.37 -1.04
CA THR A 375 -14.25 26.50 -1.28
C THR A 375 -14.73 25.37 -2.17
N PHE A 376 -15.47 24.41 -1.58
CA PHE A 376 -16.04 23.27 -2.30
C PHE A 376 -17.50 23.45 -2.68
N THR A 377 -18.21 24.41 -2.08
CA THR A 377 -19.63 24.68 -2.33
C THR A 377 -19.90 26.16 -2.44
N PHE A 378 -20.89 26.53 -3.24
CA PHE A 378 -21.39 27.91 -3.33
C PHE A 378 -22.83 27.95 -2.82
N ASP A 379 -23.16 28.97 -2.05
CA ASP A 379 -24.52 29.19 -1.56
C ASP A 379 -25.39 29.82 -2.67
N THR A 380 -25.52 29.09 -3.79
CA THR A 380 -26.36 29.47 -4.91
C THR A 380 -27.52 28.50 -5.05
N ASN A 381 -28.75 28.99 -4.90
CA ASN A 381 -29.92 28.15 -5.14
C ASN A 381 -30.42 28.34 -6.58
N ILE A 382 -29.68 27.77 -7.54
CA ILE A 382 -30.01 27.80 -8.98
C ILE A 382 -31.39 27.20 -9.25
N LEU A 383 -31.84 26.25 -8.42
CA LEU A 383 -33.13 25.59 -8.56
C LEU A 383 -34.32 26.54 -8.30
N LYS A 384 -34.11 27.62 -7.55
CA LYS A 384 -35.16 28.66 -7.36
C LYS A 384 -35.40 29.47 -8.61
N THR A 385 -34.43 29.58 -9.51
CA THR A 385 -34.51 30.37 -10.74
C THR A 385 -34.69 29.50 -11.99
N ALA A 386 -34.51 28.17 -11.88
CA ALA A 386 -34.76 27.26 -12.96
C ALA A 386 -36.25 27.06 -13.18
N ASN A 387 -36.75 27.40 -14.41
CA ASN A 387 -38.07 26.96 -14.86
C ASN A 387 -38.02 25.43 -15.03
N LEU A 388 -38.31 24.70 -13.95
CA LEU A 388 -38.50 23.26 -13.99
C LEU A 388 -39.95 23.03 -14.48
N GLY A 389 -40.13 23.05 -15.84
CA GLY A 389 -41.40 22.80 -16.50
C GLY A 389 -41.88 21.35 -16.37
#